data_e62988ac70b01e741b41962893d9775d
#
_entry.id   e62988ac70b01e741b41962893d9775d
#
_cell.length_a   1.000
_cell.length_b   1.000
_cell.length_c   1.000
_cell.angle_alpha   90.00
_cell.angle_beta   90.00
_cell.angle_gamma   90.00
#
_symmetry.space_group_name_H-M   'P 1'
#
loop_
_entity.id
_entity.type
_entity.pdbx_description
1 polymer ?
#
loop_
_entity_poly.entity_id
_entity_poly.type
_entity_poly.pdbx_seq_one_letter_code
_entity_poly.pdbx_strand_id
1 'polypeptide(L)'
;MSASLPPVRGVYSVILLALTAACAPEPSSDNPFVGAWTLASWESRSADGQVTLPYDGHPAGQISYTATGRMSAQLMRVGRELPDAAEASGEEMREAILGGFFSYYGDYSVDSEAAVVTHHVEGALLPSWVGSDRPRSFTFDGPDRLILSTEPDPARGGGAVGTLVWERVSGR
;
A
#
# COMPACT_ATOMS: atom_id res chain seq x y z
N MET A 1 55.64 67.08 -20.20
CA MET A 1 54.41 66.70 -20.93
C MET A 1 53.90 65.43 -20.30
N SER A 2 52.98 65.51 -19.31
CA SER A 2 52.38 64.41 -18.62
C SER A 2 50.97 64.16 -19.19
N ALA A 3 50.77 63.00 -19.75
CA ALA A 3 49.47 62.55 -20.26
C ALA A 3 48.73 61.75 -19.18
N SER A 4 47.62 62.30 -18.70
CA SER A 4 46.71 61.65 -17.78
C SER A 4 45.75 60.74 -18.55
N LEU A 5 45.65 59.47 -18.15
CA LEU A 5 44.65 58.48 -18.60
C LEU A 5 43.35 58.68 -17.82
N PRO A 6 42.17 58.54 -18.44
CA PRO A 6 40.89 58.60 -17.73
C PRO A 6 40.54 57.32 -17.05
N PRO A 7 39.73 57.36 -15.97
CA PRO A 7 39.31 56.12 -15.25
C PRO A 7 38.20 55.34 -16.01
N VAL A 8 38.41 54.06 -16.18
CA VAL A 8 37.42 53.11 -16.72
C VAL A 8 36.40 52.83 -15.62
N ARG A 9 35.16 53.28 -15.81
CA ARG A 9 34.02 52.96 -14.97
C ARG A 9 33.50 51.58 -15.40
N GLY A 10 33.82 50.54 -14.62
CA GLY A 10 33.26 49.22 -14.78
C GLY A 10 31.81 49.20 -14.27
N VAL A 11 30.89 48.95 -15.19
CA VAL A 11 29.47 48.64 -14.86
C VAL A 11 29.37 47.17 -14.48
N TYR A 12 29.24 46.90 -13.20
CA TYR A 12 28.97 45.56 -12.72
C TYR A 12 27.47 45.30 -12.83
N SER A 13 27.03 44.54 -13.86
CA SER A 13 25.67 44.02 -13.95
C SER A 13 25.52 42.88 -12.93
N VAL A 14 24.79 43.12 -11.87
CA VAL A 14 24.37 42.06 -10.93
C VAL A 14 23.19 41.34 -11.56
N ILE A 15 23.44 40.13 -12.06
CA ILE A 15 22.36 39.19 -12.49
C ILE A 15 21.78 38.57 -11.26
N LEU A 16 20.59 39.03 -10.86
CA LEU A 16 19.80 38.45 -9.81
C LEU A 16 19.15 37.16 -10.35
N LEU A 17 19.73 35.99 -10.02
CA LEU A 17 19.17 34.69 -10.36
C LEU A 17 17.98 34.41 -9.41
N ALA A 18 16.75 34.62 -9.88
CA ALA A 18 15.56 34.26 -9.14
C ALA A 18 15.43 32.72 -9.12
N LEU A 19 15.76 32.08 -7.98
CA LEU A 19 15.39 30.68 -7.72
C LEU A 19 13.88 30.65 -7.56
N THR A 20 13.17 30.19 -8.59
CA THR A 20 11.79 29.73 -8.45
C THR A 20 11.82 28.40 -7.73
N ALA A 21 11.56 28.40 -6.42
CA ALA A 21 11.25 27.17 -5.70
C ALA A 21 9.99 26.57 -6.33
N ALA A 22 10.16 25.47 -7.07
CA ALA A 22 9.03 24.64 -7.49
C ALA A 22 8.38 24.11 -6.21
N CYS A 23 7.22 24.67 -5.85
CA CYS A 23 6.39 24.13 -4.78
C CYS A 23 5.97 22.73 -5.21
N ALA A 24 6.53 21.71 -4.56
CA ALA A 24 5.97 20.35 -4.67
C ALA A 24 4.52 20.45 -4.18
N PRO A 25 3.56 19.76 -4.85
CA PRO A 25 2.18 19.76 -4.38
C PRO A 25 2.17 19.23 -2.95
N GLU A 26 1.62 20.00 -2.03
CA GLU A 26 1.34 19.56 -0.66
C GLU A 26 0.46 18.30 -0.75
N PRO A 27 0.75 17.24 0.01
CA PRO A 27 -0.09 16.05 0.03
C PRO A 27 -1.50 16.49 0.46
N SER A 28 -2.48 16.29 -0.43
CA SER A 28 -3.86 16.71 -0.14
C SER A 28 -4.37 15.91 1.05
N SER A 29 -4.78 16.60 2.11
CA SER A 29 -5.43 16.02 3.29
C SER A 29 -6.79 15.35 2.97
N ASP A 30 -7.26 15.47 1.73
CA ASP A 30 -8.58 15.06 1.29
C ASP A 30 -8.64 13.64 0.69
N ASN A 31 -7.50 12.93 0.61
CA ASN A 31 -7.50 11.54 0.15
C ASN A 31 -8.05 10.62 1.25
N PRO A 32 -9.26 10.03 1.08
CA PRO A 32 -9.92 9.26 2.12
C PRO A 32 -9.19 7.95 2.47
N PHE A 33 -8.26 7.48 1.64
CA PHE A 33 -7.44 6.32 1.96
C PHE A 33 -6.41 6.59 3.03
N VAL A 34 -5.87 7.82 3.11
CA VAL A 34 -4.75 8.15 3.98
C VAL A 34 -5.03 7.83 5.43
N GLY A 35 -4.14 7.05 6.03
CA GLY A 35 -4.22 6.58 7.41
C GLY A 35 -3.88 5.11 7.55
N ALA A 36 -4.08 4.61 8.75
CA ALA A 36 -3.96 3.20 9.10
C ALA A 36 -5.35 2.58 9.28
N TRP A 37 -5.48 1.34 8.85
CA TRP A 37 -6.73 0.58 8.86
C TRP A 37 -6.48 -0.81 9.44
N THR A 38 -7.36 -1.27 10.29
CA THR A 38 -7.34 -2.62 10.86
C THR A 38 -8.33 -3.51 10.10
N LEU A 39 -7.94 -4.74 9.81
CA LEU A 39 -8.81 -5.71 9.16
C LEU A 39 -9.92 -6.15 10.11
N ALA A 40 -11.17 -5.91 9.72
CA ALA A 40 -12.37 -6.33 10.45
C ALA A 40 -12.88 -7.70 9.99
N SER A 41 -12.87 -7.96 8.66
CA SER A 41 -13.27 -9.25 8.11
C SER A 41 -12.64 -9.51 6.76
N TRP A 42 -12.56 -10.80 6.39
CA TRP A 42 -12.15 -11.26 5.07
C TRP A 42 -13.01 -12.43 4.64
N GLU A 43 -13.71 -12.28 3.52
CA GLU A 43 -14.45 -13.34 2.84
C GLU A 43 -13.83 -13.59 1.48
N SER A 44 -13.91 -14.84 1.02
CA SER A 44 -13.57 -15.23 -0.35
C SER A 44 -14.77 -15.93 -0.96
N ARG A 45 -15.23 -15.42 -2.11
CA ARG A 45 -16.39 -15.97 -2.83
C ARG A 45 -15.93 -16.52 -4.18
N SER A 46 -16.14 -17.81 -4.38
CA SER A 46 -15.87 -18.48 -5.66
C SER A 46 -16.90 -18.11 -6.74
N ALA A 47 -16.58 -18.44 -7.99
CA ALA A 47 -17.46 -18.14 -9.12
C ALA A 47 -18.85 -18.84 -9.04
N ASP A 48 -18.94 -19.99 -8.38
CA ASP A 48 -20.20 -20.69 -8.10
C ASP A 48 -20.96 -20.16 -6.87
N GLY A 49 -20.44 -19.11 -6.24
CA GLY A 49 -21.05 -18.42 -5.11
C GLY A 49 -20.72 -18.98 -3.74
N GLN A 50 -19.89 -20.02 -3.64
CA GLN A 50 -19.47 -20.56 -2.35
C GLN A 50 -18.62 -19.53 -1.59
N VAL A 51 -18.95 -19.33 -0.32
CA VAL A 51 -18.20 -18.44 0.57
C VAL A 51 -17.27 -19.26 1.45
N THR A 52 -16.01 -18.87 1.49
CA THR A 52 -15.01 -19.36 2.42
C THR A 52 -14.46 -18.19 3.25
N LEU A 53 -14.07 -18.49 4.47
CA LEU A 53 -13.47 -17.51 5.37
C LEU A 53 -11.97 -17.82 5.50
N PRO A 54 -11.09 -17.05 4.82
CA PRO A 54 -9.66 -17.25 4.97
C PRO A 54 -9.22 -17.13 6.43
N TYR A 55 -8.15 -17.83 6.78
CA TYR A 55 -7.60 -17.85 8.14
C TYR A 55 -8.62 -18.31 9.20
N ASP A 56 -9.44 -19.31 8.84
CA ASP A 56 -10.45 -19.92 9.72
C ASP A 56 -11.50 -18.90 10.25
N GLY A 57 -11.70 -17.80 9.51
CA GLY A 57 -12.62 -16.71 9.88
C GLY A 57 -12.09 -15.75 10.93
N HIS A 58 -10.84 -15.90 11.34
CA HIS A 58 -10.19 -15.07 12.35
C HIS A 58 -8.93 -14.38 11.78
N PRO A 59 -9.06 -13.56 10.72
CA PRO A 59 -7.94 -12.82 10.20
C PRO A 59 -7.58 -11.66 11.13
N ALA A 60 -6.30 -11.40 11.29
CA ALA A 60 -5.77 -10.13 11.76
C ALA A 60 -5.02 -9.44 10.63
N GLY A 61 -4.97 -8.13 10.62
CA GLY A 61 -4.21 -7.41 9.62
C GLY A 61 -4.30 -5.91 9.75
N GLN A 62 -3.43 -5.25 9.04
CA GLN A 62 -3.47 -3.82 8.85
C GLN A 62 -3.14 -3.46 7.41
N ILE A 63 -3.66 -2.36 6.95
CA ILE A 63 -3.23 -1.68 5.73
C ILE A 63 -3.01 -0.20 6.04
N SER A 64 -1.95 0.36 5.50
CA SER A 64 -1.64 1.78 5.67
C SER A 64 -1.45 2.42 4.33
N TYR A 65 -1.99 3.63 4.19
CA TYR A 65 -1.79 4.51 3.04
C TYR A 65 -1.25 5.84 3.51
N THR A 66 -0.20 6.32 2.88
CA THR A 66 0.40 7.62 3.18
C THR A 66 -0.07 8.67 2.19
N ALA A 67 -0.02 9.94 2.61
CA ALA A 67 -0.30 11.07 1.72
C ALA A 67 0.73 11.21 0.57
N THR A 68 1.88 10.55 0.70
CA THR A 68 2.93 10.53 -0.33
C THR A 68 2.78 9.41 -1.35
N GLY A 69 1.64 8.69 -1.37
CA GLY A 69 1.36 7.65 -2.35
C GLY A 69 1.94 6.27 -1.99
N ARG A 70 2.47 6.08 -0.76
CA ARG A 70 3.00 4.78 -0.32
C ARG A 70 1.95 3.99 0.42
N MET A 71 2.01 2.65 0.28
CA MET A 71 1.14 1.74 1.00
C MET A 71 1.90 0.52 1.54
N SER A 72 1.37 -0.09 2.58
CA SER A 72 1.77 -1.42 3.04
C SER A 72 0.59 -2.19 3.62
N ALA A 73 0.58 -3.50 3.41
CA ALA A 73 -0.46 -4.39 3.93
C ALA A 73 0.16 -5.62 4.57
N GLN A 74 -0.36 -6.00 5.73
CA GLN A 74 -0.02 -7.22 6.46
C GLN A 74 -1.31 -7.93 6.85
N LEU A 75 -1.37 -9.23 6.59
CA LEU A 75 -2.49 -10.09 6.96
C LEU A 75 -1.93 -11.33 7.67
N MET A 76 -2.61 -11.77 8.70
CA MET A 76 -2.14 -12.87 9.52
C MET A 76 -3.32 -13.70 10.04
N ARG A 77 -3.15 -15.02 10.10
CA ARG A 77 -4.00 -15.90 10.88
C ARG A 77 -3.71 -15.68 12.37
N VAL A 78 -4.73 -15.49 13.16
CA VAL A 78 -4.59 -15.44 14.63
C VAL A 78 -4.27 -16.83 15.19
N GLY A 79 -3.50 -16.89 16.26
CA GLY A 79 -3.17 -18.15 16.94
C GLY A 79 -2.15 -19.02 16.20
N ARG A 80 -1.26 -18.40 15.40
CA ARG A 80 -0.13 -19.11 14.78
C ARG A 80 0.85 -19.57 15.86
N GLU A 81 1.21 -20.84 15.81
CA GLU A 81 2.18 -21.45 16.71
C GLU A 81 3.37 -21.96 15.92
N LEU A 82 4.56 -21.95 16.51
CA LEU A 82 5.72 -22.61 15.96
C LEU A 82 5.81 -24.02 16.56
N PRO A 83 6.07 -25.06 15.75
CA PRO A 83 6.35 -26.38 16.27
C PRO A 83 7.68 -26.38 17.05
N ASP A 84 7.90 -27.40 17.87
CA ASP A 84 9.19 -27.57 18.53
C ASP A 84 10.29 -27.71 17.48
N ALA A 85 11.27 -26.83 17.53
CA ALA A 85 12.37 -26.79 16.56
C ALA A 85 13.29 -28.04 16.60
N ALA A 86 13.28 -28.79 17.71
CA ALA A 86 14.04 -30.02 17.85
C ALA A 86 13.35 -31.22 17.19
N GLU A 87 12.03 -31.16 17.03
CA GLU A 87 11.20 -32.25 16.53
C GLU A 87 10.64 -31.99 15.13
N ALA A 88 10.47 -30.71 14.76
CA ALA A 88 9.86 -30.33 13.49
C ALA A 88 10.80 -30.58 12.30
N SER A 89 10.25 -31.07 11.22
CA SER A 89 10.93 -31.05 9.92
C SER A 89 11.09 -29.61 9.40
N GLY A 90 12.03 -29.42 8.48
CA GLY A 90 12.20 -28.11 7.83
C GLY A 90 10.94 -27.65 7.08
N GLU A 91 10.14 -28.56 6.57
CA GLU A 91 8.87 -28.24 5.89
C GLU A 91 7.79 -27.77 6.87
N GLU A 92 7.62 -28.44 8.00
CA GLU A 92 6.69 -28.03 9.06
C GLU A 92 7.05 -26.65 9.62
N MET A 93 8.35 -26.41 9.84
CA MET A 93 8.83 -25.09 10.27
C MET A 93 8.55 -24.00 9.21
N ARG A 94 8.82 -24.30 7.94
CA ARG A 94 8.54 -23.38 6.83
C ARG A 94 7.05 -23.04 6.75
N GLU A 95 6.18 -24.04 6.84
CA GLU A 95 4.72 -23.84 6.82
C GLU A 95 4.25 -23.03 8.03
N ALA A 96 4.77 -23.31 9.21
CA ALA A 96 4.43 -22.56 10.42
C ALA A 96 4.86 -21.09 10.34
N ILE A 97 5.99 -20.80 9.69
CA ILE A 97 6.49 -19.41 9.52
C ILE A 97 5.75 -18.69 8.39
N LEU A 98 5.60 -19.32 7.22
CA LEU A 98 5.06 -18.68 6.03
C LEU A 98 3.54 -18.85 5.90
N GLY A 99 3.02 -19.98 6.38
CA GLY A 99 1.59 -20.26 6.36
C GLY A 99 0.80 -19.32 7.27
N GLY A 100 -0.27 -18.73 6.75
CA GLY A 100 -1.11 -17.83 7.50
C GLY A 100 -0.50 -16.46 7.80
N PHE A 101 0.53 -16.03 7.06
CA PHE A 101 1.02 -14.67 7.06
C PHE A 101 1.22 -14.21 5.61
N PHE A 102 0.82 -12.98 5.33
CA PHE A 102 1.00 -12.36 4.03
C PHE A 102 1.31 -10.87 4.19
N SER A 103 2.31 -10.38 3.46
CA SER A 103 2.66 -8.97 3.49
C SER A 103 3.18 -8.49 2.14
N TYR A 104 2.94 -7.23 1.85
CA TYR A 104 3.50 -6.52 0.71
C TYR A 104 3.47 -5.02 0.94
N TYR A 105 4.27 -4.29 0.17
CA TYR A 105 4.33 -2.83 0.18
C TYR A 105 4.66 -2.31 -1.22
N GLY A 106 4.44 -1.04 -1.43
CA GLY A 106 4.73 -0.34 -2.66
C GLY A 106 4.07 1.02 -2.73
N ASP A 107 3.82 1.49 -3.93
CA ASP A 107 3.01 2.67 -4.19
C ASP A 107 1.54 2.30 -4.40
N TYR A 108 0.67 3.32 -4.40
CA TYR A 108 -0.73 3.15 -4.79
C TYR A 108 -1.21 4.33 -5.63
N SER A 109 -2.16 4.05 -6.50
CA SER A 109 -2.91 5.05 -7.26
C SER A 109 -4.40 4.80 -7.11
N VAL A 110 -5.20 5.87 -7.22
CA VAL A 110 -6.66 5.81 -7.08
C VAL A 110 -7.31 6.34 -8.35
N ASP A 111 -8.16 5.51 -8.95
CA ASP A 111 -9.12 5.92 -9.96
C ASP A 111 -10.50 6.05 -9.27
N SER A 112 -10.87 7.28 -8.95
CA SER A 112 -12.12 7.56 -8.25
C SER A 112 -13.35 7.38 -9.16
N GLU A 113 -13.20 7.52 -10.46
CA GLU A 113 -14.30 7.34 -11.43
C GLU A 113 -14.64 5.86 -11.57
N ALA A 114 -13.62 5.01 -11.69
CA ALA A 114 -13.79 3.55 -11.75
C ALA A 114 -13.99 2.91 -10.36
N ALA A 115 -13.83 3.66 -9.28
CA ALA A 115 -13.81 3.17 -7.90
C ALA A 115 -12.76 2.03 -7.71
N VAL A 116 -11.55 2.24 -8.22
CA VAL A 116 -10.43 1.29 -8.13
C VAL A 116 -9.22 1.94 -7.47
N VAL A 117 -8.65 1.26 -6.48
CA VAL A 117 -7.31 1.54 -5.97
C VAL A 117 -6.37 0.45 -6.49
N THR A 118 -5.27 0.84 -7.10
CA THR A 118 -4.24 -0.08 -7.57
C THR A 118 -3.03 -0.01 -6.67
N HIS A 119 -2.61 -1.18 -6.15
CA HIS A 119 -1.38 -1.32 -5.39
C HIS A 119 -0.27 -1.74 -6.36
N HIS A 120 0.76 -0.93 -6.52
CA HIS A 120 1.95 -1.18 -7.33
C HIS A 120 3.00 -1.84 -6.44
N VAL A 121 3.14 -3.15 -6.53
CA VAL A 121 3.90 -3.94 -5.54
C VAL A 121 5.40 -3.86 -5.80
N GLU A 122 6.16 -3.32 -4.85
CA GLU A 122 7.63 -3.27 -4.89
C GLU A 122 8.29 -4.41 -4.10
N GLY A 123 7.64 -4.86 -3.03
CA GLY A 123 8.11 -5.96 -2.20
C GLY A 123 6.95 -6.75 -1.61
N ALA A 124 7.11 -8.07 -1.56
CA ALA A 124 6.08 -8.98 -1.05
C ALA A 124 6.69 -10.26 -0.47
N LEU A 125 5.95 -10.91 0.45
CA LEU A 125 6.28 -12.26 0.91
C LEU A 125 6.30 -13.26 -0.24
N LEU A 126 5.37 -13.14 -1.21
CA LEU A 126 5.37 -13.94 -2.43
C LEU A 126 6.17 -13.23 -3.52
N PRO A 127 7.33 -13.79 -3.94
CA PRO A 127 8.17 -13.16 -4.98
C PRO A 127 7.44 -12.87 -6.29
N SER A 128 6.44 -13.68 -6.64
CA SER A 128 5.63 -13.52 -7.85
C SER A 128 4.74 -12.26 -7.86
N TRP A 129 4.62 -11.57 -6.72
CA TRP A 129 3.88 -10.31 -6.63
C TRP A 129 4.75 -9.08 -6.90
N VAL A 130 6.05 -9.20 -6.74
CA VAL A 130 6.98 -8.09 -6.95
C VAL A 130 6.92 -7.63 -8.41
N GLY A 131 6.76 -6.33 -8.62
CA GLY A 131 6.62 -5.71 -9.93
C GLY A 131 5.24 -5.88 -10.58
N SER A 132 4.23 -6.34 -9.83
CA SER A 132 2.86 -6.49 -10.33
C SER A 132 1.92 -5.42 -9.79
N ASP A 133 0.91 -5.09 -10.59
CA ASP A 133 -0.23 -4.27 -10.19
C ASP A 133 -1.33 -5.14 -9.59
N ARG A 134 -1.92 -4.66 -8.51
CA ARG A 134 -2.99 -5.33 -7.77
C ARG A 134 -4.19 -4.40 -7.64
N PRO A 135 -5.05 -4.32 -8.66
CA PRO A 135 -6.27 -3.51 -8.59
C PRO A 135 -7.25 -4.08 -7.55
N ARG A 136 -7.96 -3.17 -6.90
CA ARG A 136 -9.02 -3.46 -5.94
C ARG A 136 -10.17 -2.51 -6.20
N SER A 137 -11.36 -3.03 -6.42
CA SER A 137 -12.53 -2.17 -6.31
C SER A 137 -12.71 -1.74 -4.86
N PHE A 138 -13.14 -0.52 -4.64
CA PHE A 138 -13.32 0.01 -3.30
C PHE A 138 -14.69 0.64 -3.09
N THR A 139 -15.12 0.62 -1.84
CA THR A 139 -16.28 1.38 -1.36
C THR A 139 -15.98 1.89 0.04
N PHE A 140 -16.29 3.15 0.32
CA PHE A 140 -16.29 3.68 1.68
C PHE A 140 -17.72 3.62 2.23
N ASP A 141 -17.88 3.01 3.40
CA ASP A 141 -19.11 3.03 4.19
C ASP A 141 -18.87 4.01 5.36
N GLY A 142 -19.10 5.29 5.07
CA GLY A 142 -18.69 6.39 5.93
C GLY A 142 -17.16 6.64 5.94
N PRO A 143 -16.67 7.50 6.83
CA PRO A 143 -15.26 7.91 6.86
C PRO A 143 -14.32 6.86 7.44
N ASP A 144 -14.84 5.91 8.20
CA ASP A 144 -14.04 5.00 9.03
C ASP A 144 -14.14 3.54 8.60
N ARG A 145 -14.82 3.24 7.49
CA ARG A 145 -14.96 1.89 6.96
C ARG A 145 -14.65 1.84 5.46
N LEU A 146 -13.66 1.04 5.10
CA LEU A 146 -13.19 0.81 3.74
C LEU A 146 -13.41 -0.67 3.37
N ILE A 147 -14.07 -0.92 2.26
CA ILE A 147 -14.27 -2.25 1.68
C ILE A 147 -13.41 -2.34 0.43
N LEU A 148 -12.52 -3.34 0.37
CA LEU A 148 -11.70 -3.64 -0.79
C LEU A 148 -12.04 -5.02 -1.33
N SER A 149 -12.30 -5.11 -2.62
CA SER A 149 -12.52 -6.41 -3.29
C SER A 149 -11.44 -6.66 -4.34
N THR A 150 -10.92 -7.89 -4.37
CA THR A 150 -9.94 -8.31 -5.38
C THR A 150 -10.63 -8.55 -6.71
N GLU A 151 -9.89 -8.46 -7.80
CA GLU A 151 -10.35 -9.05 -9.06
C GLU A 151 -10.41 -10.59 -8.95
N PRO A 152 -11.28 -11.23 -9.76
CA PRO A 152 -11.27 -12.68 -9.89
C PRO A 152 -9.88 -13.17 -10.32
N ASP A 153 -9.25 -14.04 -9.52
CA ASP A 153 -7.96 -14.62 -9.86
C ASP A 153 -8.15 -16.11 -10.22
N PRO A 154 -8.06 -16.49 -11.51
CA PRO A 154 -8.21 -17.87 -11.94
C PRO A 154 -7.18 -18.82 -11.32
N ALA A 155 -6.01 -18.31 -10.91
CA ALA A 155 -4.99 -19.11 -10.25
C ALA A 155 -5.30 -19.37 -8.77
N ARG A 156 -6.33 -18.69 -8.22
CA ARG A 156 -6.79 -18.86 -6.84
C ARG A 156 -8.23 -19.35 -6.83
N GLY A 157 -8.43 -20.63 -6.61
CA GLY A 157 -9.77 -21.19 -6.35
C GLY A 157 -10.81 -20.93 -7.44
N GLY A 158 -10.43 -20.99 -8.72
CA GLY A 158 -11.40 -20.87 -9.82
C GLY A 158 -11.98 -19.47 -10.03
N GLY A 159 -11.21 -18.42 -9.80
CA GLY A 159 -11.66 -17.03 -9.99
C GLY A 159 -12.37 -16.45 -8.77
N ALA A 160 -11.97 -16.88 -7.58
CA ALA A 160 -12.53 -16.34 -6.35
C ALA A 160 -12.23 -14.86 -6.15
N VAL A 161 -13.23 -14.13 -5.66
CA VAL A 161 -13.13 -12.71 -5.27
C VAL A 161 -12.99 -12.62 -3.74
N GLY A 162 -11.92 -12.04 -3.28
CA GLY A 162 -11.72 -11.72 -1.86
C GLY A 162 -12.30 -10.34 -1.54
N THR A 163 -13.15 -10.26 -0.52
CA THR A 163 -13.68 -9.01 0.02
C THR A 163 -13.15 -8.80 1.43
N LEU A 164 -12.43 -7.71 1.62
CA LEU A 164 -11.80 -7.34 2.89
C LEU A 164 -12.44 -6.05 3.40
N VAL A 165 -12.89 -6.08 4.64
CA VAL A 165 -13.46 -4.92 5.32
C VAL A 165 -12.43 -4.38 6.31
N TRP A 166 -12.17 -3.10 6.25
CA TRP A 166 -11.18 -2.39 7.03
C TRP A 166 -11.83 -1.29 7.86
N GLU A 167 -11.42 -1.16 9.09
CA GLU A 167 -11.84 -0.09 9.99
C GLU A 167 -10.66 0.86 10.25
N ARG A 168 -10.92 2.15 10.20
CA ARG A 168 -9.90 3.18 10.42
C ARG A 168 -9.39 3.13 11.85
N VAL A 169 -8.07 3.17 12.00
CA VAL A 169 -7.45 3.31 13.31
C VAL A 169 -7.62 4.76 13.77
N SER A 170 -8.47 4.97 14.77
CA SER A 170 -8.61 6.28 15.43
C SER A 170 -7.36 6.55 16.27
N GLY A 171 -6.87 7.79 16.25
CA GLY A 171 -5.80 8.21 17.14
C GLY A 171 -6.21 8.02 18.62
N ARG A 172 -5.28 7.54 19.43
CA ARG A 172 -5.44 7.48 20.87
C ARG A 172 -5.18 8.83 21.50
#